data_c14e485ac8c3c329b8dd196214f386a9
#
_entry.id   c14e485ac8c3c329b8dd196214f386a9
#
_cell.length_a   1.000
_cell.length_b   1.000
_cell.length_c   1.000
_cell.angle_alpha   90.00
_cell.angle_beta   90.00
_cell.angle_gamma   90.00
#
_symmetry.space_group_name_H-M   'P 1'
#
loop_
_entity.id
_entity.type
_entity.pdbx_description
1 polymer ?
#
loop_
_entity_poly.entity_id
_entity_poly.type
_entity_poly.pdbx_seq_one_letter_code
_entity_poly.pdbx_strand_id
1 'polypeptide(L)'
;MEKKLLEEAKTDKELNKFIHSFKSCDSYAWRDIEATDIRSLHSLGIALDFLPKSNNKHLFWGWARDRFPADWMDVRLQYRWIPPQKFIDIFESEGFVWGGKWVIWDNMHFEYRPEQIAYNKDYNW
;
A
#
# COMPACT_ATOMS: atom_id res chain seq x y z
N MET A 1 3.92 11.10 10.15
CA MET A 1 3.54 10.75 8.78
C MET A 1 2.52 11.71 8.20
N GLU A 2 1.33 11.87 8.76
CA GLU A 2 0.30 12.83 8.29
C GLU A 2 0.85 14.25 8.10
N LYS A 3 1.52 14.79 9.10
CA LYS A 3 2.13 16.13 9.03
C LYS A 3 3.09 16.27 7.85
N LYS A 4 3.90 15.25 7.59
CA LYS A 4 4.86 15.24 6.47
C LYS A 4 4.15 15.18 5.12
N LEU A 5 3.10 14.35 4.99
CA LEU A 5 2.26 14.29 3.80
C LEU A 5 1.63 15.65 3.48
N LEU A 6 1.06 16.31 4.48
CA LEU A 6 0.40 17.60 4.31
C LEU A 6 1.39 18.71 3.95
N GLU A 7 2.60 18.72 4.52
CA GLU A 7 3.65 19.67 4.16
C GLU A 7 4.10 19.49 2.70
N GLU A 8 4.41 18.28 2.29
CA GLU A 8 4.83 17.99 0.92
C GLU A 8 3.72 18.26 -0.11
N ALA A 9 2.46 18.02 0.25
CA ALA A 9 1.31 18.27 -0.60
C ALA A 9 1.07 19.77 -0.88
N LYS A 10 1.64 20.68 -0.08
CA LYS A 10 1.53 22.14 -0.34
C LYS A 10 2.20 22.55 -1.65
N THR A 11 3.27 21.87 -2.03
CA THR A 11 4.06 22.15 -3.22
C THR A 11 3.90 21.13 -4.34
N ASP A 12 3.45 19.92 -4.02
CA ASP A 12 3.23 18.83 -4.97
C ASP A 12 1.74 18.67 -5.27
N LYS A 13 1.32 19.15 -6.44
CA LYS A 13 -0.09 19.10 -6.88
C LYS A 13 -0.60 17.68 -7.11
N GLU A 14 0.25 16.76 -7.59
CA GLU A 14 -0.11 15.37 -7.81
C GLU A 14 -0.36 14.68 -6.47
N LEU A 15 0.56 14.83 -5.52
CA LEU A 15 0.41 14.31 -4.17
C LEU A 15 -0.83 14.87 -3.48
N ASN A 16 -1.07 16.18 -3.59
CA ASN A 16 -2.26 16.83 -3.03
C ASN A 16 -3.55 16.22 -3.60
N LYS A 17 -3.65 16.12 -4.93
CA LYS A 17 -4.81 15.51 -5.60
C LYS A 17 -5.00 14.06 -5.17
N PHE A 18 -3.91 13.32 -5.04
CA PHE A 18 -3.93 11.92 -4.64
C PHE A 18 -4.47 11.74 -3.21
N ILE A 19 -3.97 12.52 -2.23
CA ILE A 19 -4.43 12.46 -0.83
C ILE A 19 -5.94 12.72 -0.74
N HIS A 20 -6.47 13.66 -1.52
CA HIS A 20 -7.90 13.98 -1.55
C HIS A 20 -8.74 13.00 -2.38
N SER A 21 -8.11 12.05 -3.06
CA SER A 21 -8.79 11.03 -3.87
C SER A 21 -9.28 9.83 -3.08
N PHE A 22 -8.92 9.69 -1.80
CA PHE A 22 -9.29 8.54 -1.00
C PHE A 22 -10.78 8.55 -0.63
N LYS A 23 -11.39 7.36 -0.70
CA LYS A 23 -12.70 7.06 -0.15
C LYS A 23 -12.58 6.69 1.32
N SER A 24 -11.61 5.85 1.66
CA SER A 24 -11.32 5.41 3.02
C SER A 24 -9.83 5.11 3.23
N CYS A 25 -9.45 5.12 4.50
CA CYS A 25 -8.19 4.61 4.99
C CYS A 25 -8.51 3.78 6.24
N ASP A 26 -8.33 2.48 6.15
CA ASP A 26 -8.68 1.54 7.22
C ASP A 26 -7.40 1.05 7.91
N SER A 27 -7.34 1.11 9.24
CA SER A 27 -6.16 0.71 10.00
C SER A 27 -6.38 -0.50 10.88
N TYR A 28 -7.34 -0.45 11.80
CA TYR A 28 -7.57 -1.51 12.78
C TYR A 28 -8.66 -2.47 12.34
N ALA A 29 -8.33 -3.77 12.34
CA ALA A 29 -9.29 -4.85 12.13
C ALA A 29 -8.83 -6.11 12.86
N TRP A 30 -9.63 -6.61 13.79
CA TRP A 30 -9.36 -7.86 14.52
C TRP A 30 -9.71 -9.05 13.63
N ARG A 31 -8.74 -9.48 12.86
CA ARG A 31 -8.90 -10.59 11.90
C ARG A 31 -7.58 -11.31 11.62
N ASP A 32 -7.68 -12.51 11.08
CA ASP A 32 -6.54 -13.21 10.49
C ASP A 32 -6.31 -12.75 9.04
N ILE A 33 -5.13 -13.03 8.51
CA ILE A 33 -4.85 -12.86 7.09
C ILE A 33 -5.73 -13.84 6.32
N GLU A 34 -6.37 -13.38 5.26
CA GLU A 34 -7.30 -14.17 4.46
C GLU A 34 -6.69 -15.53 4.05
N ALA A 35 -7.46 -16.59 4.25
CA ALA A 35 -7.06 -17.98 3.99
C ALA A 35 -5.85 -18.48 4.80
N THR A 36 -5.56 -17.89 5.96
CA THR A 36 -4.50 -18.34 6.88
C THR A 36 -4.96 -18.31 8.33
N ASP A 37 -4.20 -18.97 9.22
CA ASP A 37 -4.37 -18.88 10.67
C ASP A 37 -3.44 -17.83 11.31
N ILE A 38 -2.84 -16.96 10.47
CA ILE A 38 -1.90 -15.94 10.92
C ILE A 38 -2.64 -14.65 11.20
N ARG A 39 -2.43 -14.06 12.39
CA ARG A 39 -3.02 -12.78 12.78
C ARG A 39 -2.54 -11.66 11.84
N SER A 40 -3.49 -10.92 11.27
CA SER A 40 -3.20 -9.75 10.45
C SER A 40 -2.58 -8.62 11.28
N LEU A 41 -1.62 -7.88 10.72
CA LEU A 41 -1.02 -6.70 11.35
C LEU A 41 -2.02 -5.56 11.55
N HIS A 42 -3.15 -5.54 10.85
CA HIS A 42 -4.27 -4.65 11.16
C HIS A 42 -4.79 -4.84 12.59
N SER A 43 -4.72 -6.06 13.13
CA SER A 43 -5.12 -6.36 14.52
C SER A 43 -4.22 -5.70 15.56
N LEU A 44 -3.02 -5.29 15.18
CA LEU A 44 -2.07 -4.57 16.02
C LEU A 44 -2.11 -3.05 15.78
N GLY A 45 -2.93 -2.57 14.84
CA GLY A 45 -3.00 -1.16 14.46
C GLY A 45 -1.75 -0.62 13.75
N ILE A 46 -0.93 -1.49 13.16
CA ILE A 46 0.32 -1.15 12.48
C ILE A 46 0.27 -1.38 10.97
N ALA A 47 -0.92 -1.57 10.43
CA ALA A 47 -1.15 -1.66 8.98
C ALA A 47 -2.27 -0.72 8.56
N LEU A 48 -2.21 -0.24 7.33
CA LEU A 48 -3.13 0.72 6.72
C LEU A 48 -3.51 0.25 5.32
N ASP A 49 -4.81 0.27 5.01
CA ASP A 49 -5.32 0.06 3.66
C ASP A 49 -5.91 1.36 3.11
N PHE A 50 -5.45 1.80 1.94
CA PHE A 50 -5.95 2.99 1.27
C PHE A 50 -6.84 2.62 0.09
N LEU A 51 -8.10 3.05 0.12
CA LEU A 51 -9.05 2.85 -0.96
C LEU A 51 -9.35 4.19 -1.64
N PRO A 52 -8.96 4.40 -2.92
CA PRO A 52 -9.31 5.60 -3.66
C PRO A 52 -10.78 5.58 -4.09
N LYS A 53 -11.34 6.77 -4.37
CA LYS A 53 -12.68 6.94 -4.94
C LYS A 53 -12.80 6.36 -6.35
N SER A 54 -11.69 6.35 -7.08
CA SER A 54 -11.59 5.78 -8.42
C SER A 54 -10.27 5.04 -8.58
N ASN A 55 -10.32 3.88 -9.20
CA ASN A 55 -9.13 3.09 -9.55
C ASN A 55 -8.57 3.44 -10.95
N ASN A 56 -9.20 4.37 -11.68
CA ASN A 56 -8.82 4.77 -13.03
C ASN A 56 -8.62 3.57 -13.98
N LYS A 57 -9.49 2.56 -13.89
CA LYS A 57 -9.44 1.30 -14.65
C LYS A 57 -8.24 0.38 -14.32
N HIS A 58 -7.50 0.67 -13.25
CA HIS A 58 -6.43 -0.20 -12.77
C HIS A 58 -6.94 -1.19 -11.73
N LEU A 59 -6.20 -2.27 -11.53
CA LEU A 59 -6.61 -3.38 -10.67
C LEU A 59 -6.04 -3.26 -9.26
N PHE A 60 -6.90 -3.46 -8.27
CA PHE A 60 -6.50 -3.84 -6.92
C PHE A 60 -6.25 -5.36 -6.87
N TRP A 61 -5.45 -5.82 -5.90
CA TRP A 61 -5.09 -7.22 -5.75
C TRP A 61 -6.30 -8.16 -5.67
N GLY A 62 -7.32 -7.81 -4.90
CA GLY A 62 -8.54 -8.63 -4.76
C GLY A 62 -9.29 -8.79 -6.07
N TRP A 63 -9.42 -7.72 -6.85
CA TRP A 63 -10.07 -7.78 -8.17
C TRP A 63 -9.23 -8.51 -9.20
N ALA A 64 -7.89 -8.41 -9.12
CA ALA A 64 -7.01 -9.18 -9.97
C ALA A 64 -7.15 -10.68 -9.67
N ARG A 65 -7.15 -11.05 -8.38
CA ARG A 65 -7.35 -12.43 -7.94
C ARG A 65 -8.69 -13.01 -8.40
N ASP A 66 -9.78 -12.24 -8.26
CA ASP A 66 -11.10 -12.69 -8.67
C ASP A 66 -11.22 -12.85 -10.19
N ARG A 67 -10.56 -11.99 -10.95
CA ARG A 67 -10.58 -12.01 -12.41
C ARG A 67 -9.61 -13.02 -13.02
N PHE A 68 -8.45 -13.23 -12.39
CA PHE A 68 -7.36 -14.10 -12.87
C PHE A 68 -6.88 -15.03 -11.75
N PRO A 69 -7.71 -15.96 -11.26
CA PRO A 69 -7.42 -16.71 -10.03
C PRO A 69 -6.12 -17.54 -10.10
N ALA A 70 -5.70 -17.99 -11.30
CA ALA A 70 -4.46 -18.74 -11.47
C ALA A 70 -3.21 -17.86 -11.61
N ASP A 71 -3.35 -16.66 -12.23
CA ASP A 71 -2.23 -15.85 -12.70
C ASP A 71 -2.23 -14.41 -12.15
N TRP A 72 -3.04 -14.12 -11.13
CA TRP A 72 -3.20 -12.75 -10.64
C TRP A 72 -1.90 -12.08 -10.17
N MET A 73 -0.96 -12.88 -9.65
CA MET A 73 0.35 -12.37 -9.21
C MET A 73 1.20 -11.88 -10.38
N ASP A 74 0.98 -12.42 -11.59
CA ASP A 74 1.71 -12.07 -12.81
C ASP A 74 1.08 -10.91 -13.60
N VAL A 75 -0.02 -10.32 -13.09
CA VAL A 75 -0.61 -9.12 -13.70
C VAL A 75 0.44 -8.03 -13.79
N ARG A 76 0.66 -7.52 -15.02
CA ARG A 76 1.69 -6.51 -15.29
C ARG A 76 1.44 -5.21 -14.52
N LEU A 77 2.52 -4.53 -14.11
CA LEU A 77 2.46 -3.28 -13.33
C LEU A 77 1.59 -2.20 -13.98
N GLN A 78 1.59 -2.11 -15.31
CA GLN A 78 0.78 -1.12 -16.04
C GLN A 78 -0.74 -1.28 -15.84
N TYR A 79 -1.20 -2.44 -15.39
CA TYR A 79 -2.61 -2.72 -15.10
C TYR A 79 -2.95 -2.64 -13.60
N ARG A 80 -1.93 -2.55 -12.74
CA ARG A 80 -2.13 -2.42 -11.29
C ARG A 80 -2.34 -0.97 -10.90
N TRP A 81 -3.21 -0.73 -9.94
CA TRP A 81 -3.27 0.56 -9.29
C TRP A 81 -1.99 0.79 -8.47
N ILE A 82 -1.36 1.94 -8.66
CA ILE A 82 -0.08 2.27 -8.00
C ILE A 82 -0.22 3.69 -7.44
N PRO A 83 0.06 3.90 -6.12
CA PRO A 83 0.17 5.24 -5.56
C PRO A 83 1.32 6.02 -6.21
N PRO A 84 1.27 7.36 -6.22
CA PRO A 84 2.42 8.17 -6.62
C PRO A 84 3.67 7.78 -5.83
N GLN A 85 4.83 7.74 -6.50
CA GLN A 85 6.09 7.35 -5.86
C GLN A 85 6.40 8.20 -4.62
N LYS A 86 6.13 9.50 -4.68
CA LYS A 86 6.30 10.42 -3.55
C LYS A 86 5.50 9.99 -2.31
N PHE A 87 4.28 9.47 -2.49
CA PHE A 87 3.46 8.95 -1.40
C PHE A 87 4.12 7.72 -0.76
N ILE A 88 4.59 6.78 -1.59
CA ILE A 88 5.30 5.59 -1.14
C ILE A 88 6.57 5.99 -0.36
N ASP A 89 7.37 6.89 -0.91
CA ASP A 89 8.64 7.35 -0.30
C ASP A 89 8.43 7.98 1.08
N ILE A 90 7.35 8.76 1.25
CA ILE A 90 7.01 9.36 2.55
C ILE A 90 6.69 8.28 3.58
N PHE A 91 5.89 7.26 3.22
CA PHE A 91 5.57 6.15 4.10
C PHE A 91 6.81 5.33 4.46
N GLU A 92 7.65 5.02 3.48
CA GLU A 92 8.91 4.29 3.71
C GLU A 92 9.89 5.07 4.59
N SER A 93 9.92 6.40 4.47
CA SER A 93 10.75 7.24 5.36
C SER A 93 10.32 7.21 6.82
N GLU A 94 9.08 6.83 7.09
CA GLU A 94 8.50 6.69 8.44
C GLU A 94 8.43 5.22 8.92
N GLY A 95 9.06 4.29 8.19
CA GLY A 95 9.17 2.88 8.59
C GLY A 95 8.07 1.97 8.05
N PHE A 96 7.21 2.44 7.17
CA PHE A 96 6.18 1.62 6.52
C PHE A 96 6.69 1.06 5.20
N VAL A 97 6.33 -0.17 4.88
CA VAL A 97 6.54 -0.79 3.57
C VAL A 97 5.23 -0.85 2.80
N TRP A 98 5.31 -0.69 1.48
CA TRP A 98 4.17 -0.82 0.60
C TRP A 98 4.04 -2.24 0.07
N GLY A 99 2.87 -2.86 0.27
CA GLY A 99 2.59 -4.24 -0.17
C GLY A 99 2.56 -4.44 -1.67
N GLY A 100 2.47 -3.37 -2.46
CA GLY A 100 2.55 -3.47 -3.91
C GLY A 100 3.92 -3.91 -4.47
N LYS A 101 4.97 -3.88 -3.66
CA LYS A 101 6.31 -4.38 -3.98
C LYS A 101 6.49 -5.89 -3.76
N TRP A 102 5.55 -6.54 -3.10
CA TRP A 102 5.67 -7.95 -2.77
C TRP A 102 5.36 -8.85 -3.96
N VAL A 103 5.84 -10.10 -3.93
CA VAL A 103 5.48 -11.13 -4.92
C VAL A 103 3.97 -11.41 -4.85
N ILE A 104 3.46 -11.65 -3.64
CA ILE A 104 2.02 -11.70 -3.35
C ILE A 104 1.60 -10.25 -3.06
N TRP A 105 1.44 -9.48 -4.14
CA TRP A 105 1.25 -8.03 -4.00
C TRP A 105 -0.13 -7.66 -3.44
N ASP A 106 -0.11 -6.66 -2.57
CA ASP A 106 -1.31 -5.98 -2.07
C ASP A 106 -1.09 -4.47 -2.19
N ASN A 107 -1.60 -3.89 -3.25
CA ASN A 107 -1.28 -2.53 -3.64
C ASN A 107 -2.05 -1.44 -2.88
N MET A 108 -3.03 -1.81 -2.05
CA MET A 108 -3.69 -0.87 -1.12
C MET A 108 -2.99 -0.83 0.25
N HIS A 109 -2.18 -1.86 0.56
CA HIS A 109 -1.67 -2.13 1.88
C HIS A 109 -0.32 -1.47 2.17
N PHE A 110 -0.22 -0.86 3.34
CA PHE A 110 1.03 -0.40 3.94
C PHE A 110 1.12 -0.96 5.35
N GLU A 111 2.30 -1.45 5.75
CA GLU A 111 2.51 -1.94 7.10
C GLU A 111 3.82 -1.46 7.70
N TYR A 112 3.84 -1.23 9.01
CA TYR A 112 5.01 -0.77 9.74
C TYR A 112 6.02 -1.89 9.92
N ARG A 113 7.11 -1.83 9.15
CA ARG A 113 8.19 -2.82 9.10
C ARG A 113 9.56 -2.14 8.98
N PRO A 114 9.96 -1.35 9.99
CA PRO A 114 11.23 -0.62 9.95
C PRO A 114 12.45 -1.53 9.80
N GLU A 115 12.37 -2.77 10.27
CA GLU A 115 13.42 -3.78 10.11
C GLU A 115 13.65 -4.16 8.65
N GLN A 116 12.61 -4.22 7.83
CA GLN A 116 12.75 -4.52 6.40
C GLN A 116 13.41 -3.35 5.65
N ILE A 117 13.07 -2.12 6.01
CA ILE A 117 13.67 -0.92 5.42
C ILE A 117 15.16 -0.82 5.79
N ALA A 118 15.52 -1.08 7.03
CA ALA A 118 16.91 -1.09 7.48
C ALA A 118 17.70 -2.18 6.73
N TYR A 119 17.17 -3.39 6.65
CA TYR A 119 17.78 -4.49 5.92
C TYR A 119 18.05 -4.14 4.46
N ASN A 120 17.07 -3.55 3.76
CA ASN A 120 17.21 -3.18 2.36
C ASN A 120 18.27 -2.10 2.14
N LYS A 121 18.43 -1.15 3.07
CA LYS A 121 19.49 -0.13 3.01
C LYS A 121 20.87 -0.73 3.14
N ASP A 122 21.03 -1.70 4.05
CA ASP A 122 22.32 -2.33 4.33
C ASP A 122 22.79 -3.22 3.17
N TYR A 123 21.88 -3.82 2.43
CA TYR A 123 22.18 -4.78 1.37
C TYR A 123 21.92 -4.25 -0.05
N ASN A 124 21.57 -2.98 -0.21
CA ASN A 124 21.33 -2.34 -1.54
C ASN A 124 20.33 -3.10 -2.44
N TRP A 125 19.26 -3.59 -1.85
CA TRP A 125 18.21 -4.27 -2.61
C TRP A 125 17.38 -3.31 -3.43
#